data_6c3b529db676b8954f19a347ae1fb11e
#
_entry.id   6c3b529db676b8954f19a347ae1fb11e
#
_cell.length_a   1.000
_cell.length_b   1.000
_cell.length_c   1.000
_cell.angle_alpha   90.00
_cell.angle_beta   90.00
_cell.angle_gamma   90.00
#
_symmetry.space_group_name_H-M   'P 1'
#
loop_
_entity.id
_entity.type
_entity.pdbx_description
1 polymer ?
#
loop_
_entity_poly.entity_id
_entity_poly.type
_entity_poly.pdbx_seq_one_letter_code
_entity_poly.pdbx_strand_id
1 'polypeptide(L)'
;MAPLQQVWGDDYNKALCGAKVALCFMSKLNKDTYTRRCFEIPATNTVLISEYSDELSSLYNAGVEADFFKSKQDLIQILHRYVDDEAYRESVAKAGHKRVVVDGHDVVSRMKMVLEWFNEIKNKDLK
;
A
#
# COMPACT_ATOMS: atom_id res chain seq x y z
N MET A 1 -1.05 -23.49 -16.30
CA MET A 1 -0.97 -22.16 -15.66
C MET A 1 -1.38 -21.09 -16.67
N ALA A 2 -2.33 -20.25 -16.35
CA ALA A 2 -2.70 -19.15 -17.23
C ALA A 2 -1.50 -18.20 -17.42
N PRO A 3 -1.29 -17.65 -18.62
CA PRO A 3 -0.21 -16.69 -18.84
C PRO A 3 -0.40 -15.43 -17.99
N LEU A 4 0.72 -14.84 -17.56
CA LEU A 4 0.69 -13.55 -16.86
C LEU A 4 0.13 -12.48 -17.80
N GLN A 5 -0.88 -11.76 -17.34
CA GLN A 5 -1.56 -10.71 -18.08
C GLN A 5 -1.26 -9.35 -17.46
N GLN A 6 -0.83 -8.41 -18.29
CA GLN A 6 -0.72 -7.02 -17.85
C GLN A 6 -2.09 -6.36 -17.91
N VAL A 7 -2.41 -5.56 -16.90
CA VAL A 7 -3.68 -4.82 -16.81
C VAL A 7 -3.39 -3.34 -16.59
N TRP A 8 -4.14 -2.49 -17.27
CA TRP A 8 -3.96 -1.05 -17.27
C TRP A 8 -5.28 -0.31 -17.05
N GLY A 9 -5.20 0.92 -16.55
CA GLY A 9 -6.35 1.80 -16.40
C GLY A 9 -7.45 1.21 -15.52
N ASP A 10 -8.68 1.22 -15.99
CA ASP A 10 -9.84 0.70 -15.24
C ASP A 10 -9.75 -0.79 -14.96
N ASP A 11 -9.14 -1.57 -15.84
CA ASP A 11 -8.94 -3.01 -15.64
C ASP A 11 -7.99 -3.30 -14.48
N TYR A 12 -6.99 -2.45 -14.27
CA TYR A 12 -6.10 -2.51 -13.10
C TYR A 12 -6.87 -2.34 -11.80
N ASN A 13 -7.73 -1.32 -11.72
CA ASN A 13 -8.57 -1.09 -10.54
C ASN A 13 -9.56 -2.24 -10.30
N LYS A 14 -10.17 -2.76 -11.35
CA LYS A 14 -11.09 -3.91 -11.28
C LYS A 14 -10.36 -5.15 -10.78
N ALA A 15 -9.13 -5.40 -11.27
CA ALA A 15 -8.33 -6.53 -10.84
C ALA A 15 -8.00 -6.44 -9.34
N LEU A 16 -7.62 -5.27 -8.86
CA LEU A 16 -7.37 -5.05 -7.42
C LEU A 16 -8.62 -5.24 -6.58
N CYS A 17 -9.75 -4.67 -6.99
CA CYS A 17 -11.01 -4.80 -6.26
C CYS A 17 -11.51 -6.26 -6.21
N GLY A 18 -11.22 -7.05 -7.23
CA GLY A 18 -11.59 -8.47 -7.28
C GLY A 18 -10.60 -9.41 -6.61
N ALA A 19 -9.43 -8.93 -6.25
CA ALA A 19 -8.39 -9.76 -5.63
C ALA A 19 -8.62 -9.94 -4.12
N LYS A 20 -8.31 -11.10 -3.61
CA LYS A 20 -8.32 -11.36 -2.15
C LYS A 20 -7.17 -10.64 -1.46
N VAL A 21 -6.00 -10.68 -2.08
CA VAL A 21 -4.79 -9.99 -1.64
C VAL A 21 -4.04 -9.50 -2.87
N ALA A 22 -3.21 -8.48 -2.72
CA ALA A 22 -2.33 -8.02 -3.79
C ALA A 22 -0.89 -7.95 -3.30
N LEU A 23 0.01 -8.49 -4.10
CA LEU A 23 1.43 -8.57 -3.78
C LEU A 23 2.17 -7.37 -4.36
N CYS A 24 3.11 -6.84 -3.61
CA CYS A 24 4.01 -5.79 -4.07
C CYS A 24 5.46 -6.18 -3.84
N PHE A 25 6.22 -6.25 -4.92
CA PHE A 25 7.66 -6.47 -4.90
C PHE A 25 8.38 -5.17 -5.21
N MET A 26 9.49 -4.92 -4.51
CA MET A 26 10.27 -3.72 -4.69
C MET A 26 11.35 -3.90 -5.76
N SER A 27 11.68 -2.81 -6.47
CA SER A 27 12.78 -2.83 -7.42
C SER A 27 14.12 -2.68 -6.70
N LYS A 28 14.97 -3.69 -6.80
CA LYS A 28 16.33 -3.65 -6.23
C LYS A 28 17.23 -2.66 -6.97
N LEU A 29 17.04 -2.52 -8.28
CA LEU A 29 17.82 -1.57 -9.09
C LEU A 29 17.54 -0.12 -8.71
N ASN A 30 16.27 0.19 -8.43
CA ASN A 30 15.84 1.54 -8.03
C ASN A 30 16.00 1.79 -6.53
N LYS A 31 16.38 0.77 -5.76
CA LYS A 31 16.46 0.82 -4.28
C LYS A 31 15.16 1.30 -3.65
N ASP A 32 14.02 0.85 -4.19
CA ASP A 32 12.71 1.22 -3.70
C ASP A 32 12.51 0.73 -2.26
N THR A 33 11.98 1.60 -1.41
CA THR A 33 11.57 1.26 -0.05
C THR A 33 10.06 1.22 0.08
N TYR A 34 9.36 1.90 -0.83
CA TYR A 34 7.93 1.80 -1.08
C TYR A 34 7.65 2.30 -2.50
N THR A 35 6.48 1.95 -3.03
CA THR A 35 6.03 2.38 -4.36
C THR A 35 4.59 2.88 -4.27
N ARG A 36 4.12 3.51 -5.35
CA ARG A 36 2.74 3.97 -5.45
C ARG A 36 1.73 2.84 -5.22
N ARG A 37 2.05 1.61 -5.64
CA ARG A 37 1.20 0.43 -5.42
C ARG A 37 0.93 0.16 -3.94
N CYS A 38 1.85 0.53 -3.06
CA CYS A 38 1.67 0.38 -1.61
C CYS A 38 0.52 1.23 -1.06
N PHE A 39 0.09 2.25 -1.78
CA PHE A 39 -1.05 3.09 -1.44
C PHE A 39 -2.28 2.78 -2.30
N GLU A 40 -2.09 2.45 -3.57
CA GLU A 40 -3.17 2.09 -4.50
C GLU A 40 -3.89 0.81 -4.06
N ILE A 41 -3.17 -0.19 -3.60
CA ILE A 41 -3.74 -1.47 -3.17
C ILE A 41 -4.70 -1.27 -1.98
N PRO A 42 -4.28 -0.67 -0.86
CA PRO A 42 -5.21 -0.40 0.24
C PRO A 42 -6.35 0.56 -0.14
N ALA A 43 -6.10 1.50 -1.06
CA ALA A 43 -7.13 2.42 -1.54
C ALA A 43 -8.30 1.70 -2.22
N THR A 44 -8.09 0.53 -2.79
CA THR A 44 -9.14 -0.31 -3.37
C THR A 44 -9.79 -1.28 -2.37
N ASN A 45 -9.51 -1.12 -1.07
CA ASN A 45 -9.99 -2.00 0.00
C ASN A 45 -9.50 -3.45 -0.18
N THR A 46 -8.26 -3.60 -0.63
CA THR A 46 -7.58 -4.88 -0.85
C THR A 46 -6.40 -4.98 0.11
N VAL A 47 -6.10 -6.17 0.61
CA VAL A 47 -4.96 -6.37 1.52
C VAL A 47 -3.65 -6.22 0.74
N LEU A 48 -2.80 -5.32 1.22
CA LEU A 48 -1.42 -5.18 0.74
C LEU A 48 -0.52 -6.19 1.44
N ILE A 49 0.17 -7.02 0.66
CA ILE A 49 1.25 -7.88 1.14
C ILE A 49 2.50 -7.51 0.35
N SER A 50 3.47 -6.90 1.00
CA SER A 50 4.66 -6.32 0.36
C SER A 50 5.96 -6.89 0.94
N GLU A 51 7.04 -6.76 0.17
CA GLU A 51 8.37 -6.91 0.74
C GLU A 51 8.53 -5.92 1.91
N TYR A 52 9.21 -6.37 2.96
CA TYR A 52 9.48 -5.55 4.13
C TYR A 52 10.39 -4.37 3.79
N SER A 53 10.05 -3.20 4.30
CA SER A 53 10.96 -2.06 4.42
C SER A 53 10.65 -1.31 5.72
N ASP A 54 11.65 -0.62 6.26
CA ASP A 54 11.47 0.16 7.49
C ASP A 54 10.44 1.27 7.28
N GLU A 55 10.44 1.89 6.10
CA GLU A 55 9.49 2.94 5.74
C GLU A 55 8.06 2.42 5.69
N LEU A 56 7.81 1.27 5.04
CA LEU A 56 6.47 0.69 5.00
C LEU A 56 5.99 0.24 6.37
N SER A 57 6.87 -0.31 7.19
CA SER A 57 6.52 -0.74 8.54
C SER A 57 6.19 0.45 9.46
N SER A 58 6.66 1.65 9.13
CA SER A 58 6.28 2.89 9.84
C SER A 58 4.93 3.44 9.37
N LEU A 59 4.52 3.15 8.13
CA LEU A 59 3.26 3.62 7.55
C LEU A 59 2.06 2.73 7.89
N TYR A 60 2.29 1.41 7.98
CA TYR A 60 1.24 0.43 8.23
C TYR A 60 1.63 -0.52 9.37
N ASN A 61 0.68 -0.83 10.24
CA ASN A 61 0.88 -1.83 11.29
C ASN A 61 0.76 -3.24 10.67
N ALA A 62 1.85 -4.00 10.75
CA ALA A 62 1.90 -5.37 10.23
C ALA A 62 0.84 -6.27 10.88
N GLY A 63 0.12 -7.04 10.06
CA GLY A 63 -0.95 -7.92 10.52
C GLY A 63 -2.26 -7.23 10.86
N VAL A 64 -2.33 -5.90 10.81
CA VAL A 64 -3.52 -5.09 11.14
C VAL A 64 -4.02 -4.28 9.95
N GLU A 65 -3.12 -3.61 9.23
CA GLU A 65 -3.45 -2.71 8.10
C GLU A 65 -2.85 -3.18 6.78
N ALA A 66 -1.77 -3.95 6.84
CA ALA A 66 -1.05 -4.57 5.73
C ALA A 66 -0.20 -5.69 6.30
N ASP A 67 0.56 -6.41 5.48
CA ASP A 67 1.53 -7.35 5.97
C ASP A 67 2.79 -7.34 5.12
N PHE A 68 3.91 -7.79 5.68
CA PHE A 68 5.22 -7.71 5.07
C PHE A 68 5.95 -9.04 5.18
N PHE A 69 6.65 -9.41 4.12
CA PHE A 69 7.45 -10.62 4.09
C PHE A 69 8.93 -10.30 3.90
N LYS A 70 9.79 -11.09 4.53
CA LYS A 70 11.26 -10.99 4.43
C LYS A 70 11.86 -12.16 3.65
N SER A 71 11.09 -13.24 3.50
CA SER A 71 11.52 -14.46 2.81
C SER A 71 10.36 -15.11 2.06
N LYS A 72 10.67 -16.08 1.20
CA LYS A 72 9.67 -16.87 0.50
C LYS A 72 8.79 -17.66 1.47
N GLN A 73 9.36 -18.20 2.53
CA GLN A 73 8.63 -18.93 3.55
C GLN A 73 7.65 -18.03 4.30
N ASP A 74 8.07 -16.82 4.68
CA ASP A 74 7.20 -15.81 5.28
C ASP A 74 6.01 -15.50 4.37
N LEU A 75 6.27 -15.27 3.08
CA LEU A 75 5.23 -14.97 2.10
C LEU A 75 4.18 -16.08 2.03
N ILE A 76 4.62 -17.33 1.96
CA ILE A 76 3.72 -18.48 1.90
C ILE A 76 2.84 -18.55 3.14
N GLN A 77 3.40 -18.41 4.33
CA GLN A 77 2.66 -18.43 5.59
C GLN A 77 1.64 -17.29 5.68
N ILE A 78 2.05 -16.09 5.28
CA ILE A 78 1.17 -14.91 5.24
C ILE A 78 0.01 -15.16 4.26
N LEU A 79 0.29 -15.65 3.06
CA LEU A 79 -0.74 -15.92 2.05
C LEU A 79 -1.77 -16.92 2.55
N HIS A 80 -1.35 -18.01 3.19
CA HIS A 80 -2.28 -18.99 3.77
C HIS A 80 -3.20 -18.35 4.79
N ARG A 81 -2.66 -17.52 5.68
CA ARG A 81 -3.47 -16.82 6.69
C ARG A 81 -4.57 -15.97 6.07
N TYR A 82 -4.24 -15.18 5.05
CA TYR A 82 -5.20 -14.26 4.43
C TYR A 82 -6.16 -14.95 3.46
N VAL A 83 -5.75 -16.03 2.80
CA VAL A 83 -6.62 -16.77 1.88
C VAL A 83 -7.63 -17.62 2.64
N ASP A 84 -7.21 -18.24 3.74
CA ASP A 84 -8.01 -19.19 4.49
C ASP A 84 -8.98 -18.51 5.47
N ASP A 85 -8.67 -17.30 5.97
CA ASP A 85 -9.50 -16.56 6.92
C ASP A 85 -10.08 -15.29 6.28
N GLU A 86 -11.31 -15.39 5.77
CA GLU A 86 -12.01 -14.29 5.11
C GLU A 86 -12.29 -13.11 6.06
N ALA A 87 -12.75 -13.38 7.26
CA ALA A 87 -13.07 -12.35 8.25
C ALA A 87 -11.83 -11.53 8.63
N TYR A 88 -10.71 -12.21 8.86
CA TYR A 88 -9.43 -11.56 9.14
C TYR A 88 -8.97 -10.72 7.94
N ARG A 89 -9.01 -11.30 6.74
CA ARG A 89 -8.66 -10.60 5.50
C ARG A 89 -9.46 -9.31 5.32
N GLU A 90 -10.77 -9.37 5.49
CA GLU A 90 -11.64 -8.21 5.35
C GLU A 90 -11.35 -7.13 6.40
N SER A 91 -11.05 -7.52 7.63
CA SER A 91 -10.71 -6.57 8.70
C SER A 91 -9.42 -5.82 8.39
N VAL A 92 -8.41 -6.52 7.87
CA VAL A 92 -7.12 -5.90 7.48
C VAL A 92 -7.29 -5.01 6.25
N ALA A 93 -8.09 -5.43 5.27
CA ALA A 93 -8.38 -4.62 4.09
C ALA A 93 -9.06 -3.29 4.47
N LYS A 94 -10.05 -3.33 5.35
CA LYS A 94 -10.74 -2.12 5.86
C LYS A 94 -9.79 -1.21 6.64
N ALA A 95 -8.97 -1.79 7.51
CA ALA A 95 -8.02 -1.02 8.32
C ALA A 95 -6.96 -0.35 7.44
N GLY A 96 -6.45 -1.03 6.43
CA GLY A 96 -5.50 -0.47 5.47
C GLY A 96 -6.12 0.65 4.63
N HIS A 97 -7.34 0.47 4.17
CA HIS A 97 -8.09 1.50 3.44
C HIS A 97 -8.28 2.76 4.29
N LYS A 98 -8.73 2.60 5.53
CA LYS A 98 -8.89 3.70 6.48
C LYS A 98 -7.57 4.44 6.71
N ARG A 99 -6.46 3.70 6.86
CA ARG A 99 -5.14 4.29 7.07
C ARG A 99 -4.74 5.19 5.90
N VAL A 100 -4.91 4.74 4.65
CA VAL A 100 -4.58 5.53 3.46
C VAL A 100 -5.41 6.82 3.40
N VAL A 101 -6.70 6.74 3.69
CA VAL A 101 -7.61 7.90 3.67
C VAL A 101 -7.28 8.88 4.79
N VAL A 102 -7.07 8.40 6.01
CA VAL A 102 -6.78 9.25 7.20
C VAL A 102 -5.41 9.92 7.07
N ASP A 103 -4.39 9.19 6.62
CA ASP A 103 -3.03 9.74 6.48
C ASP A 103 -2.89 10.68 5.27
N GLY A 104 -3.92 10.79 4.42
CA GLY A 104 -3.90 11.72 3.29
C GLY A 104 -2.86 11.38 2.22
N HIS A 105 -2.76 10.11 1.85
CA HIS A 105 -1.83 9.66 0.79
C HIS A 105 -2.35 9.89 -0.63
N ASP A 106 -3.49 10.55 -0.80
CA ASP A 106 -4.01 10.95 -2.10
C ASP A 106 -3.32 12.23 -2.62
N VAL A 107 -3.45 12.45 -3.93
CA VAL A 107 -2.81 13.60 -4.60
C VAL A 107 -3.24 14.93 -4.02
N VAL A 108 -4.53 15.11 -3.74
CA VAL A 108 -5.08 16.37 -3.22
C VAL A 108 -4.51 16.68 -1.84
N SER A 109 -4.52 15.71 -0.94
CA SER A 109 -3.97 15.87 0.43
C SER A 109 -2.48 16.17 0.40
N ARG A 110 -1.72 15.49 -0.44
CA ARG A 110 -0.28 15.72 -0.60
C ARG A 110 0.01 17.10 -1.18
N MET A 111 -0.77 17.56 -2.16
CA MET A 111 -0.62 18.91 -2.72
C MET A 111 -0.94 20.00 -1.70
N LYS A 112 -1.95 19.82 -0.86
CA LYS A 112 -2.23 20.73 0.25
C LYS A 112 -1.04 20.84 1.20
N MET A 113 -0.45 19.71 1.56
CA MET A 113 0.74 19.66 2.42
C MET A 113 1.92 20.42 1.80
N VAL A 114 2.17 20.23 0.51
CA VAL A 114 3.25 20.95 -0.21
C VAL A 114 2.99 22.46 -0.21
N LEU A 115 1.75 22.88 -0.44
CA LEU A 115 1.37 24.31 -0.41
C LEU A 115 1.56 24.93 0.97
N GLU A 116 1.22 24.22 2.03
CA GLU A 116 1.44 24.64 3.42
C GLU A 116 2.93 24.85 3.69
N TRP A 117 3.78 23.88 3.33
CA TRP A 117 5.23 23.99 3.47
C TRP A 117 5.80 25.17 2.68
N PHE A 118 5.33 25.37 1.45
CA PHE A 118 5.75 26.50 0.62
C PHE A 118 5.41 27.84 1.29
N ASN A 119 4.21 27.97 1.83
CA ASN A 119 3.78 29.19 2.52
C ASN A 119 4.58 29.44 3.79
N GLU A 120 4.91 28.40 4.55
CA GLU A 120 5.76 28.50 5.74
C GLU A 120 7.16 29.01 5.39
N ILE A 121 7.78 28.45 4.35
CA ILE A 121 9.10 28.86 3.87
C ILE A 121 9.07 30.31 3.40
N LYS A 122 8.07 30.69 2.61
CA LYS A 122 7.90 32.07 2.11
C LYS A 122 7.76 33.05 3.25
N ASN A 123 6.98 32.73 4.28
CA ASN A 123 6.79 33.63 5.43
C ASN A 123 8.06 33.77 6.26
N LYS A 124 8.90 32.73 6.35
CA LYS A 124 10.20 32.81 7.04
C LYS A 124 11.19 33.71 6.29
N ASP A 125 11.20 33.68 4.96
CA ASP A 125 12.11 34.50 4.14
C ASP A 125 11.72 35.98 4.13
N LEU A 126 10.47 36.33 4.46
CA LEU A 126 9.96 37.71 4.53
C LEU A 126 10.20 38.37 5.90
N LYS A 127 10.72 37.64 6.86
CA LYS A 127 11.12 38.13 8.17
C LYS A 127 12.65 38.36 8.20
#